data_dfb25fa37172c3bbea62b246b0d467a7
#
_entry.id   dfb25fa37172c3bbea62b246b0d467a7
#
_cell.length_a   1.000
_cell.length_b   1.000
_cell.length_c   1.000
_cell.angle_alpha   90.00
_cell.angle_beta   90.00
_cell.angle_gamma   90.00
#
_symmetry.space_group_name_H-M   'P 1'
#
loop_
_entity.id
_entity.type
_entity.pdbx_description
1 polymer ?
#
loop_
_entity_poly.entity_id
_entity_poly.type
_entity_poly.pdbx_seq_one_letter_code
_entity_poly.pdbx_strand_id
1 'polypeptide(L)'
;PRVRRQRQMCIRDRYWTLAAVGSDKITVPEGSGIIDASIQNKETIVINDPYQDERFNPAVDKQTGFVTKSILCMPVTNAKGKVIGAYQAINKLNADGTAGTFDEKDKKHLTLAAVYCGKTLESYLLDTEIRIDPLTGLTNRRGFYEFYEETVSDPQNGTASIIMCDIDFFKKVNDTYGHNAGDAVLQRIAAVLQEHVASEDEAVRWGGEEFILMCM
;
A
#
# COMPACT_ATOMS: atom_id res chain seq x y z
N PRO A 1 -3.08 -25.22 9.33
CA PRO A 1 -2.43 -25.12 8.02
C PRO A 1 -1.71 -23.77 7.89
N ARG A 2 -0.42 -23.79 7.56
CA ARG A 2 0.33 -22.57 7.29
C ARG A 2 -0.02 -22.11 5.87
N VAL A 3 -0.98 -21.21 5.76
CA VAL A 3 -1.31 -20.52 4.51
C VAL A 3 -0.48 -19.23 4.46
N ARG A 4 0.31 -19.05 3.41
CA ARG A 4 0.96 -17.77 3.16
C ARG A 4 -0.12 -16.75 2.75
N ARG A 5 -0.31 -15.71 3.53
CA ARG A 5 -1.30 -14.65 3.29
C ARG A 5 -0.62 -13.46 2.67
N GLN A 6 -1.11 -13.03 1.51
CA GLN A 6 -0.68 -11.78 0.88
C GLN A 6 -1.89 -10.86 0.75
N ARG A 7 -1.74 -9.60 1.11
CA ARG A 7 -2.72 -8.54 0.85
C ARG A 7 -2.09 -7.55 -0.10
N GLN A 8 -2.78 -7.17 -1.16
CA GLN A 8 -2.24 -6.26 -2.17
C GLN A 8 -3.15 -5.05 -2.36
N MET A 9 -2.53 -3.89 -2.52
CA MET A 9 -3.15 -2.61 -2.84
C MET A 9 -2.58 -2.05 -4.13
N CYS A 10 -3.41 -1.33 -4.90
CA CYS A 10 -3.02 -0.66 -6.12
C CYS A 10 -2.75 0.83 -5.86
N ILE A 11 -1.56 1.32 -6.24
CA ILE A 11 -1.27 2.75 -6.39
C ILE A 11 -0.51 2.91 -7.70
N ARG A 12 -1.12 3.60 -8.69
CA ARG A 12 -0.52 3.98 -9.98
C ARG A 12 0.32 2.86 -10.62
N ASP A 13 -0.30 2.08 -11.47
CA ASP A 13 0.33 1.10 -12.37
C ASP A 13 0.99 -0.12 -11.70
N ARG A 14 0.82 -0.33 -10.39
CA ARG A 14 1.41 -1.46 -9.66
C ARG A 14 0.55 -1.92 -8.49
N TYR A 15 0.53 -3.23 -8.26
CA TYR A 15 0.03 -3.83 -7.03
C TYR A 15 1.21 -4.07 -6.08
N TRP A 16 1.02 -3.80 -4.80
CA TRP A 16 2.00 -4.10 -3.77
C TRP A 16 1.36 -4.77 -2.56
N THR A 17 2.11 -5.59 -1.85
CA THR A 17 1.59 -6.28 -0.68
C THR A 17 1.56 -5.38 0.54
N LEU A 18 0.38 -5.20 1.14
CA LEU A 18 0.24 -4.56 2.44
C LEU A 18 0.77 -5.49 3.56
N ALA A 19 0.51 -6.79 3.43
CA ALA A 19 1.02 -7.81 4.33
C ALA A 19 1.29 -9.11 3.56
N ALA A 20 2.49 -9.66 3.72
CA ALA A 20 2.87 -10.96 3.21
C ALA A 20 3.46 -11.81 4.34
N VAL A 21 3.02 -13.06 4.47
CA VAL A 21 3.59 -13.96 5.48
C VAL A 21 4.79 -14.69 4.88
N GLY A 22 5.97 -14.42 5.44
CA GLY A 22 7.24 -15.07 5.05
C GLY A 22 7.90 -14.49 3.80
N SER A 23 7.62 -13.23 3.46
CA SER A 23 8.28 -12.50 2.38
C SER A 23 8.23 -11.00 2.69
N ASP A 24 9.23 -10.27 2.19
CA ASP A 24 9.22 -8.81 2.15
C ASP A 24 8.13 -8.27 1.22
N LYS A 25 8.03 -6.95 1.11
CA LYS A 25 7.08 -6.28 0.22
C LYS A 25 7.28 -6.75 -1.22
N ILE A 26 6.23 -7.33 -1.80
CA ILE A 26 6.20 -7.76 -3.20
C ILE A 26 5.46 -6.69 -4.00
N THR A 27 6.03 -6.32 -5.15
CA THR A 27 5.41 -5.39 -6.10
C THR A 27 5.20 -6.09 -7.42
N VAL A 28 4.00 -6.02 -7.98
CA VAL A 28 3.61 -6.65 -9.25
C VAL A 28 3.05 -5.57 -10.19
N PRO A 29 3.46 -5.52 -11.46
CA PRO A 29 2.87 -4.60 -12.42
C PRO A 29 1.35 -4.83 -12.58
N GLU A 30 0.59 -3.76 -12.80
CA GLU A 30 -0.80 -3.85 -13.22
C GLU A 30 -0.89 -4.49 -14.62
N GLY A 31 -2.00 -5.15 -14.92
CA GLY A 31 -2.19 -5.84 -16.19
C GLY A 31 -1.57 -7.23 -16.26
N SER A 32 -1.06 -7.77 -15.14
CA SER A 32 -0.46 -9.11 -15.13
C SER A 32 -0.77 -9.92 -13.88
N GLY A 33 -0.90 -11.22 -14.06
CA GLY A 33 -1.05 -12.18 -12.97
C GLY A 33 -2.49 -12.41 -12.50
N ILE A 34 -2.62 -13.38 -11.62
CA ILE A 34 -3.93 -13.85 -11.09
C ILE A 34 -4.64 -12.77 -10.28
N ILE A 35 -3.89 -11.91 -9.62
CA ILE A 35 -4.43 -10.82 -8.82
C ILE A 35 -5.12 -9.79 -9.71
N ASP A 36 -4.46 -9.38 -10.78
CA ASP A 36 -5.04 -8.46 -11.75
C ASP A 36 -6.32 -9.05 -12.36
N ALA A 37 -6.27 -10.31 -12.82
CA ALA A 37 -7.43 -10.99 -13.34
C ALA A 37 -8.60 -11.05 -12.34
N SER A 38 -8.32 -11.30 -11.04
CA SER A 38 -9.34 -11.31 -9.99
C SER A 38 -9.94 -9.93 -9.73
N ILE A 39 -9.13 -8.88 -9.75
CA ILE A 39 -9.57 -7.49 -9.53
C ILE A 39 -10.42 -7.00 -10.70
N GLN A 40 -9.94 -7.18 -11.94
CA GLN A 40 -10.60 -6.70 -13.15
C GLN A 40 -11.95 -7.40 -13.38
N ASN A 41 -11.98 -8.73 -13.23
CA ASN A 41 -13.20 -9.53 -13.41
C ASN A 41 -14.12 -9.51 -12.17
N LYS A 42 -13.62 -9.03 -11.02
CA LYS A 42 -14.33 -9.06 -9.74
C LYS A 42 -14.72 -10.48 -9.31
N GLU A 43 -13.91 -11.46 -9.63
CA GLU A 43 -14.17 -12.87 -9.41
C GLU A 43 -13.13 -13.54 -8.53
N THR A 44 -13.60 -14.52 -7.75
CA THR A 44 -12.70 -15.42 -7.02
C THR A 44 -12.12 -16.44 -7.98
N ILE A 45 -10.81 -16.53 -8.05
CA ILE A 45 -10.07 -17.44 -8.92
C ILE A 45 -9.40 -18.50 -8.06
N VAL A 46 -9.63 -19.78 -8.42
CA VAL A 46 -8.97 -20.95 -7.82
C VAL A 46 -8.18 -21.66 -8.90
N ILE A 47 -6.89 -21.86 -8.66
CA ILE A 47 -5.97 -22.53 -9.59
C ILE A 47 -5.14 -23.53 -8.79
N ASN A 48 -5.22 -24.79 -9.15
CA ASN A 48 -4.50 -25.88 -8.50
C ASN A 48 -3.26 -26.38 -9.28
N ASP A 49 -2.99 -25.77 -10.44
CA ASP A 49 -1.75 -25.90 -11.22
C ASP A 49 -1.44 -24.55 -11.89
N PRO A 50 -0.81 -23.61 -11.16
CA PRO A 50 -0.59 -22.25 -11.68
C PRO A 50 0.28 -22.18 -12.93
N TYR A 51 1.25 -23.11 -13.09
CA TYR A 51 2.16 -23.09 -14.23
C TYR A 51 1.48 -23.51 -15.55
N GLN A 52 0.27 -24.07 -15.52
CA GLN A 52 -0.56 -24.38 -16.66
C GLN A 52 -1.58 -23.25 -16.99
N ASP A 53 -1.69 -22.23 -16.13
CA ASP A 53 -2.63 -21.13 -16.32
C ASP A 53 -1.90 -19.94 -16.99
N GLU A 54 -2.38 -19.53 -18.15
CA GLU A 54 -1.77 -18.44 -18.94
C GLU A 54 -1.73 -17.09 -18.21
N ARG A 55 -2.60 -16.90 -17.23
CA ARG A 55 -2.64 -15.69 -16.39
C ARG A 55 -1.56 -15.68 -15.32
N PHE A 56 -0.97 -16.83 -15.00
CA PHE A 56 0.05 -16.92 -13.96
C PHE A 56 1.36 -16.30 -14.39
N ASN A 57 1.86 -15.34 -13.59
CA ASN A 57 3.17 -14.73 -13.81
C ASN A 57 4.22 -15.33 -12.86
N PRO A 58 5.16 -16.13 -13.36
CA PRO A 58 6.17 -16.78 -12.52
C PRO A 58 7.33 -15.85 -12.10
N ALA A 59 7.27 -14.56 -12.40
CA ALA A 59 8.35 -13.63 -12.09
C ALA A 59 8.59 -13.51 -10.57
N VAL A 60 7.52 -13.52 -9.77
CA VAL A 60 7.63 -13.48 -8.30
C VAL A 60 8.28 -14.76 -7.76
N ASP A 61 7.91 -15.92 -8.28
CA ASP A 61 8.51 -17.20 -7.90
C ASP A 61 10.01 -17.22 -8.23
N LYS A 62 10.38 -16.73 -9.42
CA LYS A 62 11.79 -16.62 -9.84
C LYS A 62 12.59 -15.67 -8.95
N GLN A 63 11.99 -14.55 -8.55
CA GLN A 63 12.64 -13.54 -7.70
C GLN A 63 12.82 -14.04 -6.26
N THR A 64 11.84 -14.77 -5.72
CA THR A 64 11.80 -15.19 -4.32
C THR A 64 12.34 -16.61 -4.08
N GLY A 65 12.57 -17.38 -5.15
CA GLY A 65 12.91 -18.81 -5.08
C GLY A 65 11.76 -19.70 -4.59
N PHE A 66 10.55 -19.15 -4.55
CA PHE A 66 9.34 -19.84 -4.12
C PHE A 66 8.71 -20.60 -5.29
N VAL A 67 8.05 -21.73 -5.02
CA VAL A 67 7.30 -22.47 -6.05
C VAL A 67 5.83 -22.46 -5.69
N THR A 68 5.03 -21.79 -6.51
CA THR A 68 3.59 -21.72 -6.33
C THR A 68 2.91 -22.94 -6.90
N LYS A 69 2.22 -23.74 -6.07
CA LYS A 69 1.56 -25.00 -6.45
C LYS A 69 0.05 -24.87 -6.53
N SER A 70 -0.55 -23.99 -5.72
CA SER A 70 -1.99 -23.72 -5.75
C SER A 70 -2.26 -22.29 -5.32
N ILE A 71 -3.28 -21.68 -5.91
CA ILE A 71 -3.69 -20.30 -5.67
C ILE A 71 -5.20 -20.25 -5.42
N LEU A 72 -5.59 -19.49 -4.41
CA LEU A 72 -6.94 -18.98 -4.25
C LEU A 72 -6.83 -17.48 -4.12
N CYS A 73 -7.35 -16.74 -5.08
CA CYS A 73 -7.34 -15.28 -5.12
C CYS A 73 -8.76 -14.75 -5.15
N MET A 74 -9.05 -13.77 -4.33
CA MET A 74 -10.37 -13.14 -4.29
C MET A 74 -10.28 -11.64 -4.15
N PRO A 75 -11.15 -10.89 -4.86
CA PRO A 75 -11.21 -9.44 -4.77
C PRO A 75 -11.71 -9.04 -3.38
N VAL A 76 -11.18 -7.95 -2.88
CA VAL A 76 -11.59 -7.32 -1.62
C VAL A 76 -12.34 -6.05 -1.97
N THR A 77 -13.58 -5.94 -1.50
CA THR A 77 -14.44 -4.80 -1.75
C THR A 77 -14.68 -4.00 -0.48
N ASN A 78 -14.89 -2.69 -0.64
CA ASN A 78 -15.36 -1.82 0.43
C ASN A 78 -16.89 -1.92 0.62
N ALA A 79 -17.42 -1.20 1.60
CA ALA A 79 -18.86 -1.16 1.89
C ALA A 79 -19.71 -0.66 0.71
N LYS A 80 -19.13 0.07 -0.24
CA LYS A 80 -19.80 0.57 -1.46
C LYS A 80 -19.68 -0.41 -2.64
N GLY A 81 -19.10 -1.60 -2.45
CA GLY A 81 -18.89 -2.60 -3.51
C GLY A 81 -17.75 -2.27 -4.47
N LYS A 82 -16.96 -1.22 -4.21
CA LYS A 82 -15.76 -0.91 -4.99
C LYS A 82 -14.65 -1.88 -4.60
N VAL A 83 -13.95 -2.46 -5.59
CA VAL A 83 -12.75 -3.27 -5.34
C VAL A 83 -11.64 -2.34 -4.86
N ILE A 84 -11.06 -2.67 -3.71
CA ILE A 84 -9.98 -1.92 -3.05
C ILE A 84 -8.70 -2.73 -2.91
N GLY A 85 -8.69 -3.96 -3.39
CA GLY A 85 -7.53 -4.84 -3.37
C GLY A 85 -7.91 -6.28 -3.63
N ALA A 86 -6.97 -7.19 -3.36
CA ALA A 86 -7.21 -8.62 -3.42
C ALA A 86 -6.59 -9.35 -2.22
N TYR A 87 -7.20 -10.44 -1.84
CA TYR A 87 -6.67 -11.41 -0.88
C TYR A 87 -6.24 -12.66 -1.63
N GLN A 88 -5.00 -13.08 -1.45
CA GLN A 88 -4.47 -14.28 -2.09
C GLN A 88 -3.92 -15.26 -1.06
N ALA A 89 -4.35 -16.51 -1.14
CA ALA A 89 -3.78 -17.64 -0.44
C ALA A 89 -3.05 -18.52 -1.45
N ILE A 90 -1.84 -18.94 -1.13
CA ILE A 90 -1.03 -19.80 -1.99
C ILE A 90 -0.54 -21.02 -1.22
N ASN A 91 -0.35 -22.12 -1.96
CA ASN A 91 0.20 -23.37 -1.44
C ASN A 91 -0.55 -23.90 -0.21
N LYS A 92 -1.80 -24.30 -0.43
CA LYS A 92 -2.57 -25.01 0.60
C LYS A 92 -1.79 -26.23 1.07
N LEU A 93 -1.77 -26.44 2.38
CA LEU A 93 -1.24 -27.65 3.00
C LEU A 93 -2.39 -28.46 3.59
N ASN A 94 -2.36 -29.74 3.40
CA ASN A 94 -3.22 -30.70 4.08
C ASN A 94 -2.83 -30.82 5.56
N ALA A 95 -3.65 -31.51 6.35
CA ALA A 95 -3.40 -31.69 7.79
C ALA A 95 -2.07 -32.45 8.08
N ASP A 96 -1.64 -33.29 7.17
CA ASP A 96 -0.38 -34.03 7.22
C ASP A 96 0.85 -33.25 6.73
N GLY A 97 0.65 -31.98 6.31
CA GLY A 97 1.70 -31.10 5.78
C GLY A 97 2.01 -31.29 4.29
N THR A 98 1.35 -32.20 3.61
CA THR A 98 1.50 -32.37 2.16
C THR A 98 0.84 -31.24 1.37
N ALA A 99 1.27 -31.04 0.11
CA ALA A 99 0.64 -30.07 -0.77
C ALA A 99 -0.82 -30.46 -1.03
N GLY A 100 -1.71 -29.50 -0.82
CA GLY A 100 -3.14 -29.64 -1.04
C GLY A 100 -3.64 -28.73 -2.18
N THR A 101 -4.89 -28.97 -2.57
CA THR A 101 -5.64 -28.18 -3.55
C THR A 101 -6.74 -27.40 -2.88
N PHE A 102 -7.01 -26.19 -3.37
CA PHE A 102 -8.14 -25.38 -2.88
C PHE A 102 -9.46 -25.93 -3.43
N ASP A 103 -10.47 -25.96 -2.56
CA ASP A 103 -11.83 -26.43 -2.86
C ASP A 103 -12.91 -25.39 -2.51
N GLU A 104 -14.19 -25.70 -2.74
CA GLU A 104 -15.30 -24.79 -2.43
C GLU A 104 -15.46 -24.49 -0.93
N LYS A 105 -15.00 -25.40 -0.06
CA LYS A 105 -15.00 -25.18 1.39
C LYS A 105 -13.95 -24.13 1.78
N ASP A 106 -12.76 -24.22 1.19
CA ASP A 106 -11.72 -23.20 1.36
C ASP A 106 -12.20 -21.84 0.89
N LYS A 107 -12.82 -21.79 -0.28
CA LYS A 107 -13.40 -20.57 -0.84
C LYS A 107 -14.40 -19.91 0.12
N LYS A 108 -15.31 -20.69 0.71
CA LYS A 108 -16.26 -20.18 1.71
C LYS A 108 -15.55 -19.64 2.96
N HIS A 109 -14.60 -20.35 3.50
CA HIS A 109 -13.87 -19.93 4.69
C HIS A 109 -13.05 -18.66 4.43
N LEU A 110 -12.38 -18.61 3.28
CA LEU A 110 -11.53 -17.46 2.93
C LEU A 110 -12.34 -16.23 2.51
N THR A 111 -13.62 -16.41 2.06
CA THR A 111 -14.53 -15.28 1.82
C THR A 111 -14.75 -14.47 3.09
N LEU A 112 -14.95 -15.12 4.23
CA LEU A 112 -15.05 -14.42 5.51
C LEU A 112 -13.78 -13.64 5.85
N ALA A 113 -12.60 -14.26 5.63
CA ALA A 113 -11.32 -13.59 5.83
C ALA A 113 -11.16 -12.38 4.90
N ALA A 114 -11.59 -12.47 3.64
CA ALA A 114 -11.54 -11.36 2.69
C ALA A 114 -12.45 -10.19 3.12
N VAL A 115 -13.62 -10.47 3.67
CA VAL A 115 -14.52 -9.43 4.22
C VAL A 115 -13.87 -8.69 5.39
N TYR A 116 -13.27 -9.42 6.34
CA TYR A 116 -12.55 -8.80 7.45
C TYR A 116 -11.33 -8.00 6.97
N CYS A 117 -10.59 -8.55 6.02
CA CYS A 117 -9.49 -7.84 5.37
C CYS A 117 -9.95 -6.57 4.68
N GLY A 118 -11.13 -6.60 4.03
CA GLY A 118 -11.72 -5.43 3.38
C GLY A 118 -12.00 -4.30 4.35
N LYS A 119 -12.62 -4.61 5.48
CA LYS A 119 -12.89 -3.62 6.54
C LYS A 119 -11.60 -3.01 7.09
N THR A 120 -10.61 -3.84 7.40
CA THR A 120 -9.31 -3.38 7.91
C THR A 120 -8.58 -2.53 6.88
N LEU A 121 -8.63 -2.94 5.60
CA LEU A 121 -8.00 -2.22 4.50
C LEU A 121 -8.71 -0.87 4.24
N GLU A 122 -10.05 -0.85 4.26
CA GLU A 122 -10.82 0.40 4.11
C GLU A 122 -10.50 1.38 5.25
N SER A 123 -10.43 0.88 6.49
CA SER A 123 -10.06 1.70 7.65
C SER A 123 -8.64 2.25 7.50
N TYR A 124 -7.68 1.43 7.07
CA TYR A 124 -6.30 1.87 6.84
C TYR A 124 -6.20 2.91 5.71
N LEU A 125 -6.96 2.73 4.63
CA LEU A 125 -6.98 3.71 3.53
C LEU A 125 -7.56 5.05 3.96
N LEU A 126 -8.68 5.03 4.69
CA LEU A 126 -9.28 6.24 5.23
C LEU A 126 -8.32 6.95 6.19
N ASP A 127 -7.64 6.20 7.04
CA ASP A 127 -6.67 6.74 7.97
C ASP A 127 -5.46 7.35 7.24
N THR A 128 -4.96 6.69 6.20
CA THR A 128 -3.88 7.22 5.35
C THR A 128 -4.31 8.47 4.60
N GLU A 129 -5.53 8.51 4.03
CA GLU A 129 -6.08 9.71 3.37
C GLU A 129 -6.18 10.89 4.34
N ILE A 130 -6.47 10.62 5.63
CA ILE A 130 -6.54 11.66 6.67
C ILE A 130 -5.15 12.22 7.03
N ARG A 131 -4.07 11.44 6.85
CA ARG A 131 -2.70 11.80 7.24
C ARG A 131 -1.88 12.46 6.12
N ILE A 132 -2.31 12.33 4.87
CA ILE A 132 -1.58 12.82 3.70
C ILE A 132 -2.25 14.06 3.13
N ASP A 133 -1.44 15.03 2.72
CA ASP A 133 -1.91 16.20 1.97
C ASP A 133 -2.21 15.80 0.51
N PRO A 134 -3.44 15.99 0.03
CA PRO A 134 -3.85 15.48 -1.29
C PRO A 134 -3.20 16.23 -2.46
N LEU A 135 -2.70 17.47 -2.26
CA LEU A 135 -2.05 18.23 -3.30
C LEU A 135 -0.59 17.82 -3.49
N THR A 136 0.13 17.65 -2.39
CA THR A 136 1.58 17.46 -2.41
C THR A 136 1.99 16.01 -2.23
N GLY A 137 1.13 15.16 -1.67
CA GLY A 137 1.44 13.77 -1.33
C GLY A 137 2.34 13.62 -0.10
N LEU A 138 2.73 14.72 0.55
CA LEU A 138 3.45 14.69 1.82
C LEU A 138 2.51 14.39 2.99
N THR A 139 3.07 13.99 4.11
CA THR A 139 2.36 13.94 5.39
C THR A 139 1.77 15.33 5.70
N ASN A 140 0.55 15.36 6.18
CA ASN A 140 -0.08 16.60 6.62
C ASN A 140 0.17 16.84 8.11
N ARG A 141 -0.32 17.97 8.62
CA ARG A 141 -0.17 18.35 10.03
C ARG A 141 -0.66 17.28 11.01
N ARG A 142 -1.74 16.55 10.69
CA ARG A 142 -2.26 15.48 11.55
C ARG A 142 -1.31 14.28 11.57
N GLY A 143 -0.85 13.83 10.39
CA GLY A 143 0.11 12.74 10.29
C GLY A 143 1.43 13.06 11.00
N PHE A 144 1.87 14.35 10.99
CA PHE A 144 3.04 14.78 11.74
C PHE A 144 2.90 14.54 13.25
N TYR A 145 1.76 14.89 13.86
CA TYR A 145 1.58 14.67 15.30
C TYR A 145 1.65 13.19 15.69
N GLU A 146 1.09 12.32 14.88
CA GLU A 146 1.14 10.87 15.12
C GLU A 146 2.57 10.33 14.97
N PHE A 147 3.27 10.72 13.90
CA PHE A 147 4.68 10.37 13.71
C PHE A 147 5.57 10.90 14.86
N TYR A 148 5.33 12.15 15.29
CA TYR A 148 6.05 12.75 16.41
C TYR A 148 5.82 12.00 17.72
N GLU A 149 4.56 11.65 18.03
CA GLU A 149 4.23 10.89 19.25
C GLU A 149 4.89 9.50 19.23
N GLU A 150 4.84 8.78 18.11
CA GLU A 150 5.49 7.48 17.94
C GLU A 150 7.00 7.59 18.12
N THR A 151 7.61 8.62 17.53
CA THR A 151 9.05 8.86 17.55
C THR A 151 9.56 9.24 18.94
N VAL A 152 8.91 10.20 19.60
CA VAL A 152 9.31 10.69 20.94
C VAL A 152 9.03 9.67 22.02
N SER A 153 8.05 8.78 21.82
CA SER A 153 7.69 7.74 22.81
C SER A 153 8.69 6.59 22.87
N ASP A 154 9.56 6.45 21.86
CA ASP A 154 10.58 5.41 21.86
C ASP A 154 11.90 5.95 22.45
N PRO A 155 12.32 5.47 23.64
CA PRO A 155 13.58 5.91 24.27
C PRO A 155 14.85 5.58 23.47
N GLN A 156 14.76 4.75 22.43
CA GLN A 156 15.88 4.36 21.58
C GLN A 156 16.10 5.33 20.42
N ASN A 157 15.16 6.21 20.13
CA ASN A 157 15.18 7.09 18.97
C ASN A 157 16.04 8.38 19.13
N GLY A 158 16.86 8.50 20.14
CA GLY A 158 17.83 9.59 20.24
C GLY A 158 17.23 11.00 20.28
N THR A 159 17.78 11.92 19.47
CA THR A 159 17.35 13.33 19.36
C THR A 159 16.77 13.58 17.98
N ALA A 160 15.55 14.11 17.91
CA ALA A 160 14.95 14.57 16.68
C ALA A 160 15.17 16.09 16.50
N SER A 161 15.37 16.52 15.26
CA SER A 161 15.43 17.93 14.86
C SER A 161 14.25 18.30 13.99
N ILE A 162 13.66 19.48 14.19
CA ILE A 162 12.56 20.00 13.40
C ILE A 162 13.01 21.25 12.68
N ILE A 163 12.87 21.26 11.35
CA ILE A 163 13.14 22.40 10.49
C ILE A 163 11.79 22.88 9.93
N MET A 164 11.42 24.13 10.19
CA MET A 164 10.24 24.75 9.59
C MET A 164 10.67 25.61 8.42
N CYS A 165 10.00 25.44 7.28
CA CYS A 165 10.23 26.17 6.04
C CYS A 165 8.94 26.85 5.59
N ASP A 166 9.08 28.03 5.00
CA ASP A 166 7.97 28.80 4.41
C ASP A 166 8.40 29.29 3.02
N ILE A 167 7.43 29.43 2.10
CA ILE A 167 7.74 29.91 0.74
C ILE A 167 7.64 31.43 0.71
N ASP A 168 8.77 32.09 0.58
CA ASP A 168 8.82 33.55 0.46
C ASP A 168 7.94 34.06 -0.70
N PHE A 169 7.11 35.03 -0.37
CA PHE A 169 6.23 35.69 -1.33
C PHE A 169 5.27 34.76 -2.11
N PHE A 170 4.85 33.63 -1.55
CA PHE A 170 3.96 32.68 -2.22
C PHE A 170 2.66 33.32 -2.68
N LYS A 171 2.08 34.24 -1.89
CA LYS A 171 0.92 35.02 -2.29
C LYS A 171 1.15 35.76 -3.60
N LYS A 172 2.34 36.35 -3.80
CA LYS A 172 2.68 37.06 -5.04
C LYS A 172 2.72 36.14 -6.25
N VAL A 173 3.13 34.87 -6.06
CA VAL A 173 3.07 33.87 -7.12
C VAL A 173 1.62 33.62 -7.51
N ASN A 174 0.73 33.40 -6.55
CA ASN A 174 -0.69 33.19 -6.79
C ASN A 174 -1.35 34.42 -7.47
N ASP A 175 -1.08 35.61 -6.98
CA ASP A 175 -1.66 36.84 -7.50
C ASP A 175 -1.17 37.15 -8.93
N THR A 176 0.04 36.72 -9.28
CA THR A 176 0.64 37.00 -10.60
C THR A 176 0.33 35.92 -11.63
N TYR A 177 0.36 34.64 -11.24
CA TYR A 177 0.31 33.48 -12.15
C TYR A 177 -0.91 32.59 -11.95
N GLY A 178 -1.76 32.90 -10.96
CA GLY A 178 -2.93 32.11 -10.59
C GLY A 178 -2.65 30.95 -9.66
N HIS A 179 -3.70 30.43 -9.03
CA HIS A 179 -3.60 29.35 -8.04
C HIS A 179 -3.03 28.05 -8.62
N ASN A 180 -3.29 27.72 -9.88
CA ASN A 180 -2.71 26.51 -10.51
C ASN A 180 -1.17 26.58 -10.57
N ALA A 181 -0.60 27.78 -10.76
CA ALA A 181 0.85 27.95 -10.71
C ALA A 181 1.39 27.81 -9.29
N GLY A 182 0.67 28.33 -8.29
CA GLY A 182 0.99 28.12 -6.88
C GLY A 182 0.95 26.65 -6.50
N ASP A 183 -0.07 25.90 -6.93
CA ASP A 183 -0.18 24.45 -6.70
C ASP A 183 1.01 23.70 -7.32
N ALA A 184 1.43 24.05 -8.53
CA ALA A 184 2.59 23.47 -9.17
C ALA A 184 3.90 23.75 -8.40
N VAL A 185 4.05 24.95 -7.82
CA VAL A 185 5.19 25.30 -6.96
C VAL A 185 5.18 24.45 -5.69
N LEU A 186 4.04 24.30 -5.02
CA LEU A 186 3.89 23.47 -3.83
C LEU A 186 4.25 22.01 -4.12
N GLN A 187 3.74 21.46 -5.22
CA GLN A 187 4.04 20.09 -5.66
C GLN A 187 5.54 19.90 -5.97
N ARG A 188 6.16 20.88 -6.60
CA ARG A 188 7.60 20.81 -6.93
C ARG A 188 8.48 20.86 -5.68
N ILE A 189 8.17 21.74 -4.73
CA ILE A 189 8.88 21.80 -3.45
C ILE A 189 8.71 20.49 -2.69
N ALA A 190 7.49 19.97 -2.60
CA ALA A 190 7.22 18.70 -1.96
C ALA A 190 8.05 17.55 -2.56
N ALA A 191 8.12 17.47 -3.89
CA ALA A 191 8.93 16.46 -4.57
C ALA A 191 10.42 16.60 -4.22
N VAL A 192 10.95 17.82 -4.20
CA VAL A 192 12.35 18.08 -3.81
C VAL A 192 12.62 17.67 -2.35
N LEU A 193 11.71 18.02 -1.43
CA LEU A 193 11.86 17.61 -0.03
C LEU A 193 11.87 16.09 0.09
N GLN A 194 10.94 15.40 -0.58
CA GLN A 194 10.82 13.94 -0.54
C GLN A 194 12.01 13.21 -1.17
N GLU A 195 12.66 13.81 -2.16
CA GLU A 195 13.88 13.27 -2.77
C GLU A 195 15.10 13.35 -1.85
N HIS A 196 15.10 14.25 -0.85
CA HIS A 196 16.28 14.57 -0.03
C HIS A 196 16.14 14.15 1.45
N VAL A 197 14.98 13.76 1.92
CA VAL A 197 14.81 13.20 3.27
C VAL A 197 15.28 11.75 3.32
N ALA A 198 15.90 11.35 4.42
CA ALA A 198 16.29 9.97 4.66
C ALA A 198 15.05 9.10 4.96
N SER A 199 15.22 7.79 4.99
CA SER A 199 14.11 6.84 5.22
C SER A 199 13.48 6.95 6.61
N GLU A 200 14.24 7.44 7.57
CA GLU A 200 13.86 7.68 8.97
C GLU A 200 13.28 9.08 9.22
N ASP A 201 13.47 9.99 8.26
CA ASP A 201 13.01 11.38 8.34
C ASP A 201 11.61 11.54 7.75
N GLU A 202 10.91 12.62 8.12
CA GLU A 202 9.57 12.90 7.63
C GLU A 202 9.45 14.31 7.04
N ALA A 203 8.94 14.41 5.81
CA ALA A 203 8.59 15.65 5.16
C ALA A 203 7.09 15.90 5.26
N VAL A 204 6.71 17.07 5.72
CA VAL A 204 5.33 17.41 6.10
C VAL A 204 4.90 18.71 5.44
N ARG A 205 3.70 18.76 4.89
CA ARG A 205 3.01 20.02 4.58
C ARG A 205 2.24 20.48 5.82
N TRP A 206 2.77 21.52 6.48
CA TRP A 206 2.21 22.00 7.74
C TRP A 206 1.00 22.93 7.56
N GLY A 207 1.04 23.77 6.53
CA GLY A 207 0.02 24.76 6.22
C GLY A 207 -0.07 25.05 4.73
N GLY A 208 -0.61 26.20 4.37
CA GLY A 208 -0.79 26.63 2.98
C GLY A 208 0.52 26.59 2.17
N GLU A 209 1.54 27.29 2.67
CA GLU A 209 2.86 27.44 2.05
C GLU A 209 4.00 26.99 2.99
N GLU A 210 3.64 26.40 4.15
CA GLU A 210 4.55 26.00 5.20
C GLU A 210 4.84 24.49 5.14
N PHE A 211 6.11 24.13 5.32
CA PHE A 211 6.60 22.76 5.35
C PHE A 211 7.42 22.52 6.62
N ILE A 212 7.43 21.28 7.07
CA ILE A 212 8.29 20.81 8.17
C ILE A 212 9.10 19.63 7.67
N LEU A 213 10.37 19.61 8.06
CA LEU A 213 11.22 18.42 8.00
C LEU A 213 11.50 17.99 9.44
N MET A 214 11.22 16.74 9.76
CA MET A 214 11.60 16.10 11.01
C MET A 214 12.71 15.12 10.70
N CYS A 215 13.91 15.38 11.25
CA CYS A 215 15.13 14.58 11.05
C CYS A 215 15.45 13.85 12.35
N MET A 216 15.76 12.54 12.21
CA MET A 216 16.03 11.61 13.30
C MET A 216 17.52 11.46 13.57
#